data_debe998c6bffafe81c29f9622aa19659
#
_entry.id   debe998c6bffafe81c29f9622aa19659
#
_cell.length_a   1.000
_cell.length_b   1.000
_cell.length_c   1.000
_cell.angle_alpha   90.00
_cell.angle_beta   90.00
_cell.angle_gamma   90.00
#
_symmetry.space_group_name_H-M   'P 1'
#
loop_
_entity.id
_entity.type
_entity.pdbx_description
1 polymer ?
#
loop_
_entity_poly.entity_id
_entity_poly.type
_entity_poly.pdbx_seq_one_letter_code
_entity_poly.pdbx_strand_id
1 'polypeptide(L)'
;MINIDRFYKMKEYAPDLQIKEVSFGISKLYIINIQTVSSSELTNHFILDYLSKRSLIKNELISNLKNDIQYHIPSISFIEIKETDITEYLYNGFTVLIYKNEAIAFETKASLDRGVNEPSSEPTIKGPKDSFNENYNTNIGLVRKRLKTDSLHIKELTLGTKTKTKVSILYLNDIVDKELLDETITKIESIKSDKILDTYYIKSLISNENKSTFPSIKSTEKPDTISKSLTEGKICIISENSCNALIIPTFFIDYFYNDEDNYQKNIYIKFVKIIRIIALFITIFMPAIYLAIITYDQQILPTSLLINFSLQRASVPFPALIEAFILMFTFELLYEGDALTPSSRGTSLSILGALLLGDAAVNAGVVSPIMVIIVAVTAISSIFFVYYDFQSFIRYYRYSLMFLASFLGIVGVLFGFIFIITNLCSIKSFGKPFMITISPKLNIKSKKKLIKRGLMIQNTDKETLWKR
;
A
#
# COMPACT_ATOMS: atom_id res chain seq x y z
N MET A 1 11.69 0.00 41.90
CA MET A 1 11.48 1.37 41.38
C MET A 1 11.19 1.26 39.91
N ILE A 2 10.06 1.81 39.46
CA ILE A 2 9.74 1.75 37.99
C ILE A 2 10.82 2.50 37.24
N ASN A 3 11.41 1.81 36.24
CA ASN A 3 12.56 2.34 35.49
C ASN A 3 12.06 3.34 34.41
N ILE A 4 12.13 4.64 34.72
CA ILE A 4 11.74 5.71 33.81
C ILE A 4 12.72 5.84 32.61
N ASP A 5 14.00 5.52 32.80
CA ASP A 5 15.02 5.62 31.74
C ASP A 5 14.69 4.71 30.54
N ARG A 6 13.95 3.62 30.77
CA ARG A 6 13.43 2.76 29.70
C ARG A 6 12.53 3.56 28.73
N PHE A 7 11.67 4.42 29.26
CA PHE A 7 10.74 5.22 28.43
C PHE A 7 11.46 6.36 27.70
N TYR A 8 12.50 6.95 28.31
CA TYR A 8 13.36 7.90 27.59
C TYR A 8 14.12 7.25 26.44
N LYS A 9 14.65 6.03 26.61
CA LYS A 9 15.24 5.27 25.52
C LYS A 9 14.21 4.88 24.45
N MET A 10 13.00 4.50 24.86
CA MET A 10 11.89 4.21 23.96
C MET A 10 11.54 5.43 23.09
N LYS A 11 11.63 6.64 23.63
CA LYS A 11 11.36 7.87 22.91
C LYS A 11 12.32 8.10 21.72
N GLU A 12 13.54 7.57 21.75
CA GLU A 12 14.52 7.70 20.64
C GLU A 12 14.02 7.02 19.36
N TYR A 13 13.24 5.93 19.47
CA TYR A 13 12.71 5.19 18.33
C TYR A 13 11.16 5.23 18.24
N ALA A 14 10.51 5.89 19.17
CA ALA A 14 9.07 6.17 19.18
C ALA A 14 8.83 7.66 19.46
N PRO A 15 9.02 8.53 18.45
CA PRO A 15 8.96 9.99 18.62
C PRO A 15 7.56 10.50 19.03
N ASP A 16 6.52 9.71 18.79
CA ASP A 16 5.15 9.95 19.22
C ASP A 16 4.90 9.64 20.71
N LEU A 17 5.90 9.09 21.45
CA LEU A 17 5.86 8.92 22.87
C LEU A 17 6.11 10.25 23.57
N GLN A 18 5.14 10.75 24.32
CA GLN A 18 5.27 11.94 25.15
C GLN A 18 5.52 11.56 26.59
N ILE A 19 6.52 12.19 27.18
CA ILE A 19 6.83 12.10 28.63
C ILE A 19 6.81 13.52 29.17
N LYS A 20 5.84 13.81 30.04
CA LYS A 20 5.76 15.09 30.77
C LYS A 20 6.11 14.85 32.23
N GLU A 21 7.02 15.64 32.74
CA GLU A 21 7.44 15.63 34.14
C GLU A 21 6.77 16.78 34.86
N VAL A 22 6.06 16.47 35.93
CA VAL A 22 5.43 17.44 36.80
C VAL A 22 6.05 17.32 38.21
N SER A 23 6.66 18.41 38.70
CA SER A 23 7.35 18.42 39.99
C SER A 23 6.37 18.76 41.11
N PHE A 24 6.26 17.88 42.11
CA PHE A 24 5.52 18.09 43.34
C PHE A 24 6.47 18.11 44.55
N GLY A 25 6.98 19.26 44.88
CA GLY A 25 7.98 19.40 45.95
C GLY A 25 9.26 18.58 45.62
N ILE A 26 9.57 17.58 46.45
CA ILE A 26 10.75 16.70 46.25
C ILE A 26 10.44 15.53 45.35
N SER A 27 9.19 15.21 45.06
CA SER A 27 8.78 14.06 44.27
C SER A 27 8.39 14.49 42.86
N LYS A 28 8.67 13.60 41.87
CA LYS A 28 8.37 13.80 40.44
C LYS A 28 7.21 12.88 40.04
N LEU A 29 6.24 13.43 39.34
CA LEU A 29 5.16 12.69 38.67
C LEU A 29 5.46 12.66 37.17
N TYR A 30 5.43 11.47 36.58
CA TYR A 30 5.61 11.28 35.14
C TYR A 30 4.26 10.97 34.52
N ILE A 31 3.95 11.68 33.46
CA ILE A 31 2.77 11.48 32.62
C ILE A 31 3.27 10.99 31.27
N ILE A 32 2.91 9.77 30.94
CA ILE A 32 3.39 9.09 29.70
C ILE A 32 2.19 8.73 28.84
N ASN A 33 2.21 9.13 27.57
CA ASN A 33 1.21 8.75 26.59
C ASN A 33 1.80 8.68 25.20
N ILE A 34 1.16 7.94 24.30
CA ILE A 34 1.49 7.90 22.87
C ILE A 34 0.50 8.81 22.14
N GLN A 35 1.00 9.93 21.61
CA GLN A 35 0.18 10.99 21.02
C GLN A 35 -0.70 10.52 19.85
N THR A 36 -0.25 9.53 19.09
CA THR A 36 -0.96 9.05 17.90
C THR A 36 -2.15 8.15 18.20
N VAL A 37 -2.22 7.55 19.40
CA VAL A 37 -3.31 6.66 19.83
C VAL A 37 -4.08 7.16 21.04
N SER A 38 -3.59 8.20 21.72
CA SER A 38 -4.27 8.86 22.85
C SER A 38 -4.78 10.25 22.46
N SER A 39 -5.90 10.67 23.04
CA SER A 39 -6.45 12.02 22.87
C SER A 39 -5.74 13.01 23.77
N SER A 40 -5.09 14.00 23.16
CA SER A 40 -4.48 15.11 23.90
C SER A 40 -5.52 15.96 24.62
N GLU A 41 -6.72 16.07 24.07
CA GLU A 41 -7.82 16.81 24.66
C GLU A 41 -8.29 16.15 25.97
N LEU A 42 -8.54 14.83 25.93
CA LEU A 42 -8.90 14.07 27.13
C LEU A 42 -7.77 14.10 28.17
N THR A 43 -6.52 13.96 27.75
CA THR A 43 -5.36 14.02 28.66
C THR A 43 -5.22 15.38 29.30
N ASN A 44 -5.40 16.47 28.57
CA ASN A 44 -5.32 17.82 29.10
C ASN A 44 -6.49 18.11 30.06
N HIS A 45 -7.72 17.87 29.60
CA HIS A 45 -8.92 18.21 30.36
C HIS A 45 -9.06 17.41 31.66
N PHE A 46 -8.82 16.11 31.60
CA PHE A 46 -9.08 15.23 32.77
C PHE A 46 -7.86 15.02 33.65
N ILE A 47 -6.65 15.14 33.15
CA ILE A 47 -5.43 14.88 33.92
C ILE A 47 -4.72 16.19 34.27
N LEU A 48 -4.37 17.00 33.28
CA LEU A 48 -3.56 18.20 33.53
C LEU A 48 -4.33 19.32 34.20
N ASP A 49 -5.59 19.57 33.81
CA ASP A 49 -6.44 20.57 34.44
C ASP A 49 -6.73 20.24 35.94
N TYR A 50 -6.96 18.93 36.19
CA TYR A 50 -7.12 18.44 37.52
C TYR A 50 -5.88 18.67 38.41
N LEU A 51 -4.71 18.27 37.87
CA LEU A 51 -3.43 18.46 38.58
C LEU A 51 -3.06 19.93 38.77
N SER A 52 -3.45 20.82 37.87
CA SER A 52 -3.14 22.24 37.94
C SER A 52 -3.99 23.00 38.98
N LYS A 53 -5.24 22.55 39.23
CA LYS A 53 -6.19 23.22 40.12
C LYS A 53 -6.00 22.89 41.61
N ARG A 54 -5.17 21.90 41.93
CA ARG A 54 -4.92 21.50 43.34
C ARG A 54 -3.50 21.78 43.79
N SER A 55 -3.37 22.49 44.91
CA SER A 55 -2.16 22.50 45.74
C SER A 55 -2.06 21.14 46.45
N LEU A 56 -1.40 20.16 45.84
CA LEU A 56 -1.37 18.77 46.27
C LEU A 56 -0.59 18.60 47.60
N ILE A 57 -1.23 18.04 48.62
CA ILE A 57 -0.62 17.64 49.89
C ILE A 57 0.32 16.45 49.67
N LYS A 58 1.54 16.57 50.17
CA LYS A 58 2.75 15.85 49.78
C LYS A 58 2.76 14.31 49.86
N ASN A 59 1.90 13.64 50.60
CA ASN A 59 2.09 12.23 50.95
C ASN A 59 1.03 11.22 50.43
N GLU A 60 -0.09 11.70 49.87
CA GLU A 60 -1.22 10.83 49.49
C GLU A 60 -1.68 11.07 48.04
N LEU A 61 -0.76 11.42 47.14
CA LEU A 61 -1.09 11.87 45.80
C LEU A 61 -1.92 10.85 44.99
N ILE A 62 -1.54 9.59 45.02
CA ILE A 62 -2.22 8.56 44.24
C ILE A 62 -3.51 8.09 44.90
N SER A 63 -3.55 7.95 46.24
CA SER A 63 -4.77 7.60 46.93
C SER A 63 -5.82 8.72 46.85
N ASN A 64 -5.39 9.97 46.95
CA ASN A 64 -6.28 11.13 46.75
C ASN A 64 -6.72 11.29 45.30
N LEU A 65 -5.83 11.08 44.32
CA LEU A 65 -6.17 11.03 42.91
C LEU A 65 -7.21 9.94 42.61
N LYS A 66 -7.07 8.74 43.17
CA LYS A 66 -8.03 7.65 43.02
C LYS A 66 -9.40 8.02 43.51
N ASN A 67 -9.48 8.51 44.74
CA ASN A 67 -10.72 8.88 45.38
C ASN A 67 -11.42 10.05 44.67
N ASP A 68 -10.67 11.06 44.28
CA ASP A 68 -11.23 12.25 43.63
C ASP A 68 -11.67 11.99 42.18
N ILE A 69 -10.92 11.18 41.41
CA ILE A 69 -11.31 10.80 40.06
C ILE A 69 -12.56 9.95 40.09
N GLN A 70 -12.67 9.02 41.04
CA GLN A 70 -13.86 8.18 41.22
C GLN A 70 -15.12 8.97 41.50
N TYR A 71 -15.00 10.09 42.24
CA TYR A 71 -16.15 10.93 42.63
C TYR A 71 -16.43 12.09 41.67
N HIS A 72 -15.42 12.63 40.99
CA HIS A 72 -15.54 13.87 40.21
C HIS A 72 -15.42 13.71 38.71
N ILE A 73 -14.95 12.54 38.20
CA ILE A 73 -14.79 12.24 36.76
C ILE A 73 -15.37 10.86 36.48
N PRO A 74 -16.69 10.68 36.53
CA PRO A 74 -17.32 9.37 36.37
C PRO A 74 -17.19 8.76 34.96
N SER A 75 -16.69 9.53 34.00
CA SER A 75 -16.58 9.10 32.57
C SER A 75 -15.25 8.48 32.17
N ILE A 76 -14.24 8.50 33.08
CA ILE A 76 -12.92 7.90 32.77
C ILE A 76 -12.66 6.70 33.67
N SER A 77 -12.50 5.54 33.08
CA SER A 77 -11.99 4.36 33.75
C SER A 77 -10.49 4.52 34.03
N PHE A 78 -10.08 4.23 35.28
CA PHE A 78 -8.68 4.13 35.64
C PHE A 78 -8.38 2.71 36.16
N ILE A 79 -7.15 2.26 35.94
CA ILE A 79 -6.71 0.91 36.32
C ILE A 79 -5.33 1.04 36.97
N GLU A 80 -5.12 0.40 38.10
CA GLU A 80 -3.79 0.22 38.66
C GLU A 80 -3.06 -0.83 37.85
N ILE A 81 -1.85 -0.52 37.44
CA ILE A 81 -1.07 -1.37 36.55
C ILE A 81 0.31 -1.69 37.14
N LYS A 82 0.82 -2.87 36.81
CA LYS A 82 2.17 -3.27 37.15
C LYS A 82 3.15 -2.71 36.11
N GLU A 83 4.42 -2.61 36.49
CA GLU A 83 5.49 -2.14 35.61
C GLU A 83 5.56 -2.91 34.29
N THR A 84 5.30 -4.23 34.32
CA THR A 84 5.30 -5.11 33.15
C THR A 84 4.24 -4.73 32.10
N ASP A 85 3.13 -4.17 32.54
CA ASP A 85 1.94 -3.98 31.72
C ASP A 85 1.85 -2.55 31.16
N ILE A 86 2.72 -1.63 31.63
CA ILE A 86 2.70 -0.21 31.23
C ILE A 86 2.71 -0.04 29.72
N THR A 87 3.58 -0.74 29.02
CA THR A 87 3.74 -0.64 27.58
C THR A 87 2.48 -1.09 26.84
N GLU A 88 1.83 -2.16 27.29
CA GLU A 88 0.58 -2.64 26.71
C GLU A 88 -0.53 -1.61 26.82
N TYR A 89 -0.69 -0.97 27.99
CA TYR A 89 -1.67 0.10 28.17
C TYR A 89 -1.38 1.32 27.30
N LEU A 90 -0.11 1.73 27.18
CA LEU A 90 0.29 2.83 26.29
C LEU A 90 -0.10 2.57 24.83
N TYR A 91 0.15 1.35 24.31
CA TYR A 91 -0.25 0.99 22.94
C TYR A 91 -1.76 0.84 22.74
N ASN A 92 -2.51 0.64 23.83
CA ASN A 92 -3.97 0.64 23.82
C ASN A 92 -4.58 2.05 23.93
N GLY A 93 -3.76 3.11 23.94
CA GLY A 93 -4.22 4.51 23.97
C GLY A 93 -4.53 5.05 25.35
N PHE A 94 -4.03 4.40 26.40
CA PHE A 94 -4.12 4.92 27.76
C PHE A 94 -3.00 5.93 28.03
N THR A 95 -3.29 6.91 28.88
CA THR A 95 -2.28 7.77 29.49
C THR A 95 -1.89 7.18 30.83
N VAL A 96 -0.59 6.96 31.05
CA VAL A 96 -0.08 6.37 32.30
C VAL A 96 0.54 7.45 33.17
N LEU A 97 0.12 7.50 34.41
CA LEU A 97 0.73 8.30 35.46
C LEU A 97 1.63 7.43 36.34
N ILE A 98 2.87 7.83 36.49
CA ILE A 98 3.85 7.12 37.32
C ILE A 98 4.29 8.07 38.44
N TYR A 99 4.07 7.65 39.72
CA TYR A 99 4.52 8.36 40.90
C TYR A 99 5.24 7.41 41.85
N LYS A 100 6.52 7.68 42.12
CA LYS A 100 7.38 6.80 42.93
C LYS A 100 7.44 5.38 42.36
N ASN A 101 6.67 4.46 42.90
CA ASN A 101 6.66 3.03 42.53
C ASN A 101 5.27 2.54 42.11
N GLU A 102 4.31 3.43 41.96
CA GLU A 102 2.93 3.15 41.58
C GLU A 102 2.64 3.70 40.18
N ALA A 103 1.87 2.95 39.39
CA ALA A 103 1.44 3.36 38.08
C ALA A 103 -0.07 3.19 37.91
N ILE A 104 -0.71 4.20 37.31
CA ILE A 104 -2.16 4.23 37.04
C ILE A 104 -2.32 4.53 35.56
N ALA A 105 -3.15 3.75 34.89
CA ALA A 105 -3.55 3.99 33.50
C ALA A 105 -4.95 4.62 33.44
N PHE A 106 -5.08 5.68 32.66
CA PHE A 106 -6.34 6.36 32.36
C PHE A 106 -6.73 6.11 30.88
N GLU A 107 -8.00 5.78 30.69
CA GLU A 107 -8.52 5.57 29.35
C GLU A 107 -8.69 6.89 28.59
N THR A 108 -7.69 7.26 27.81
CA THR A 108 -7.66 8.49 26.99
C THR A 108 -7.58 8.19 25.51
N LYS A 109 -8.18 7.07 25.08
CA LYS A 109 -8.11 6.62 23.68
C LYS A 109 -8.55 7.70 22.70
N ALA A 110 -7.76 7.91 21.67
CA ALA A 110 -8.15 8.74 20.55
C ALA A 110 -9.24 8.03 19.73
N SER A 111 -10.25 8.78 19.29
CA SER A 111 -11.27 8.28 18.39
C SER A 111 -10.69 8.25 16.95
N LEU A 112 -9.92 7.23 16.65
CA LEU A 112 -9.35 7.03 15.30
C LEU A 112 -10.39 6.58 14.28
N ASP A 113 -11.58 6.20 14.71
CA ASP A 113 -12.66 5.67 13.87
C ASP A 113 -13.53 6.79 13.28
N ARG A 114 -13.47 8.02 13.82
CA ARG A 114 -14.21 9.17 13.30
C ARG A 114 -13.36 9.90 12.24
N GLY A 115 -13.91 10.00 11.02
CA GLY A 115 -13.24 10.68 9.91
C GLY A 115 -12.27 9.81 9.11
N VAL A 116 -12.23 8.49 9.37
CA VAL A 116 -11.52 7.55 8.53
C VAL A 116 -12.45 7.16 7.38
N ASN A 117 -12.06 7.50 6.15
CA ASN A 117 -12.82 7.21 4.95
C ASN A 117 -12.58 5.76 4.47
N GLU A 118 -13.45 5.28 3.60
CA GLU A 118 -13.17 4.05 2.83
C GLU A 118 -12.11 4.37 1.75
N PRO A 119 -11.22 3.40 1.43
CA PRO A 119 -10.21 3.61 0.40
C PRO A 119 -10.89 3.83 -0.95
N SER A 120 -10.49 4.89 -1.63
CA SER A 120 -11.09 5.31 -2.90
C SER A 120 -10.49 4.57 -4.09
N SER A 121 -9.19 4.34 -4.07
CA SER A 121 -8.44 3.69 -5.15
C SER A 121 -8.32 2.16 -4.97
N GLU A 122 -8.51 1.65 -3.74
CA GLU A 122 -8.39 0.23 -3.40
C GLU A 122 -9.68 -0.28 -2.72
N PRO A 123 -10.84 -0.35 -3.42
CA PRO A 123 -12.12 -0.71 -2.82
C PRO A 123 -12.07 -2.12 -2.22
N THR A 124 -12.66 -2.27 -1.03
CA THR A 124 -12.61 -3.52 -0.26
C THR A 124 -14.00 -4.12 -0.09
N ILE A 125 -14.21 -5.34 -0.58
CA ILE A 125 -15.45 -6.11 -0.36
C ILE A 125 -15.37 -6.86 0.98
N LYS A 126 -14.20 -7.45 1.29
CA LYS A 126 -13.94 -8.19 2.53
C LYS A 126 -12.68 -7.66 3.19
N GLY A 127 -12.75 -7.43 4.50
CA GLY A 127 -11.63 -6.92 5.31
C GLY A 127 -11.90 -5.54 5.88
N PRO A 128 -10.91 -4.94 6.53
CA PRO A 128 -11.00 -3.58 7.04
C PRO A 128 -11.24 -2.59 5.91
N LYS A 129 -12.12 -1.62 6.16
CA LYS A 129 -12.47 -0.58 5.18
C LYS A 129 -11.85 0.78 5.52
N ASP A 130 -11.12 0.87 6.62
CA ASP A 130 -10.43 2.09 6.99
C ASP A 130 -9.25 2.38 6.07
N SER A 131 -9.08 3.63 5.71
CA SER A 131 -7.98 4.14 4.90
C SER A 131 -7.22 5.26 5.59
N PHE A 132 -6.03 5.55 5.12
CA PHE A 132 -5.28 6.72 5.50
C PHE A 132 -5.99 8.00 5.06
N ASN A 133 -5.72 9.09 5.77
CA ASN A 133 -6.20 10.43 5.47
C ASN A 133 -5.02 11.43 5.46
N GLU A 134 -5.29 12.71 5.33
CA GLU A 134 -4.25 13.75 5.30
C GLU A 134 -3.61 14.00 6.67
N ASN A 135 -4.22 13.50 7.76
CA ASN A 135 -3.70 13.73 9.10
C ASN A 135 -2.61 12.72 9.45
N TYR A 136 -1.38 13.20 9.54
CA TYR A 136 -0.19 12.44 9.85
C TYR A 136 -0.31 11.59 11.14
N ASN A 137 -0.80 12.19 12.22
CA ASN A 137 -0.92 11.49 13.51
C ASN A 137 -1.96 10.36 13.47
N THR A 138 -3.07 10.58 12.76
CA THR A 138 -4.11 9.57 12.55
C THR A 138 -3.53 8.39 11.77
N ASN A 139 -2.77 8.65 10.71
CA ASN A 139 -2.18 7.60 9.89
C ASN A 139 -1.20 6.70 10.67
N ILE A 140 -0.32 7.29 11.47
CA ILE A 140 0.57 6.53 12.35
C ILE A 140 -0.23 5.78 13.42
N GLY A 141 -1.25 6.42 13.99
CA GLY A 141 -2.14 5.82 14.98
C GLY A 141 -2.87 4.58 14.46
N LEU A 142 -3.34 4.60 13.20
CA LEU A 142 -3.99 3.45 12.56
C LEU A 142 -3.02 2.25 12.41
N VAL A 143 -1.75 2.51 12.15
CA VAL A 143 -0.71 1.45 12.11
C VAL A 143 -0.44 0.93 13.53
N ARG A 144 -0.27 1.82 14.53
CA ARG A 144 -0.02 1.42 15.92
C ARG A 144 -1.21 0.67 16.53
N LYS A 145 -2.45 1.02 16.18
CA LYS A 145 -3.66 0.29 16.60
C LYS A 145 -3.59 -1.19 16.24
N ARG A 146 -2.91 -1.52 15.11
CA ARG A 146 -2.72 -2.88 14.61
C ARG A 146 -1.43 -3.55 15.12
N LEU A 147 -0.36 -2.79 15.24
CA LEU A 147 0.96 -3.27 15.66
C LEU A 147 1.31 -2.72 17.04
N LYS A 148 0.84 -3.42 18.06
CA LYS A 148 1.03 -3.07 19.49
C LYS A 148 2.32 -3.70 20.01
N THR A 149 3.47 -3.24 19.51
CA THR A 149 4.79 -3.80 19.84
C THR A 149 5.84 -2.72 19.99
N ASP A 150 6.78 -2.92 20.90
CA ASP A 150 7.96 -2.08 21.10
C ASP A 150 8.91 -2.13 19.90
N SER A 151 8.86 -3.21 19.10
CA SER A 151 9.70 -3.37 17.91
C SER A 151 9.34 -2.39 16.78
N LEU A 152 8.16 -1.74 16.83
CA LEU A 152 7.77 -0.75 15.83
C LEU A 152 8.51 0.57 16.09
N HIS A 153 9.56 0.76 15.30
CA HIS A 153 10.35 1.98 15.30
C HIS A 153 9.86 2.95 14.23
N ILE A 154 9.91 4.24 14.56
CA ILE A 154 9.51 5.34 13.69
C ILE A 154 10.68 6.33 13.65
N LYS A 155 11.26 6.53 12.48
CA LYS A 155 12.24 7.60 12.26
C LYS A 155 11.56 8.75 11.57
N GLU A 156 11.46 9.89 12.24
CA GLU A 156 10.90 11.12 11.68
C GLU A 156 11.99 11.96 11.00
N LEU A 157 11.66 12.48 9.83
CA LEU A 157 12.48 13.39 9.04
C LEU A 157 11.60 14.54 8.59
N THR A 158 12.24 15.69 8.31
CA THR A 158 11.57 16.85 7.71
C THR A 158 12.18 17.11 6.34
N LEU A 159 11.36 17.04 5.29
CA LEU A 159 11.77 17.21 3.91
C LEU A 159 11.18 18.47 3.30
N GLY A 160 11.91 19.04 2.31
CA GLY A 160 11.51 20.25 1.62
C GLY A 160 11.97 21.54 2.35
N THR A 161 12.68 22.40 1.65
CA THR A 161 13.18 23.65 2.25
C THR A 161 12.05 24.64 2.54
N LYS A 162 11.01 24.67 1.68
CA LYS A 162 9.84 25.54 1.82
C LYS A 162 8.68 24.88 2.53
N THR A 163 8.38 23.61 2.21
CA THR A 163 7.21 22.91 2.77
C THR A 163 7.46 22.38 4.17
N LYS A 164 8.71 21.99 4.50
CA LYS A 164 9.09 21.39 5.78
C LYS A 164 8.15 20.24 6.19
N THR A 165 7.81 19.39 5.21
CA THR A 165 6.86 18.29 5.37
C THR A 165 7.43 17.19 6.25
N LYS A 166 6.67 16.76 7.25
CA LYS A 166 7.05 15.63 8.10
C LYS A 166 6.90 14.32 7.36
N VAL A 167 7.91 13.48 7.45
CA VAL A 167 7.96 12.16 6.83
C VAL A 167 8.43 11.14 7.86
N SER A 168 7.69 10.08 8.02
CA SER A 168 8.04 8.95 8.89
C SER A 168 8.45 7.73 8.11
N ILE A 169 9.55 7.13 8.52
CA ILE A 169 10.01 5.81 8.09
C ILE A 169 9.66 4.83 9.21
N LEU A 170 8.75 3.90 8.92
CA LEU A 170 8.27 2.88 9.85
C LEU A 170 8.92 1.53 9.51
N TYR A 171 9.39 0.81 10.52
CA TYR A 171 9.97 -0.51 10.38
C TYR A 171 9.90 -1.30 11.68
N LEU A 172 9.93 -2.63 11.61
CA LEU A 172 10.07 -3.50 12.78
C LEU A 172 11.56 -3.85 12.97
N ASN A 173 12.15 -3.38 14.06
CA ASN A 173 13.58 -3.46 14.32
C ASN A 173 14.12 -4.90 14.48
N ASP A 174 13.26 -5.82 14.88
CA ASP A 174 13.58 -7.24 15.06
C ASP A 174 13.64 -8.04 13.74
N ILE A 175 12.99 -7.52 12.67
CA ILE A 175 12.82 -8.26 11.41
C ILE A 175 13.47 -7.55 10.23
N VAL A 176 13.58 -6.21 10.25
CA VAL A 176 14.04 -5.40 9.12
C VAL A 176 15.48 -5.77 8.72
N ASP A 177 15.75 -5.77 7.42
CA ASP A 177 17.11 -5.86 6.88
C ASP A 177 17.81 -4.50 7.07
N LYS A 178 18.87 -4.48 7.87
CA LYS A 178 19.59 -3.23 8.22
C LYS A 178 20.22 -2.55 7.01
N GLU A 179 20.78 -3.31 6.06
CA GLU A 179 21.35 -2.75 4.84
C GLU A 179 20.28 -2.02 4.01
N LEU A 180 19.09 -2.64 3.92
CA LEU A 180 17.95 -2.03 3.25
C LEU A 180 17.46 -0.75 3.97
N LEU A 181 17.45 -0.79 5.31
CA LEU A 181 17.04 0.36 6.12
C LEU A 181 17.99 1.54 5.92
N ASP A 182 19.30 1.31 6.01
CA ASP A 182 20.32 2.33 5.84
C ASP A 182 20.30 2.92 4.43
N GLU A 183 20.14 2.08 3.39
CA GLU A 183 19.96 2.55 2.01
C GLU A 183 18.72 3.43 1.87
N THR A 184 17.59 3.01 2.46
CA THR A 184 16.32 3.75 2.40
C THR A 184 16.45 5.10 3.10
N ILE A 185 17.01 5.13 4.30
CA ILE A 185 17.24 6.37 5.06
C ILE A 185 18.15 7.31 4.28
N THR A 186 19.28 6.82 3.78
CA THR A 186 20.24 7.62 3.03
C THR A 186 19.60 8.24 1.77
N LYS A 187 18.80 7.47 1.03
CA LYS A 187 18.08 7.99 -0.14
C LYS A 187 17.09 9.08 0.22
N ILE A 188 16.32 8.90 1.30
CA ILE A 188 15.34 9.90 1.73
C ILE A 188 16.04 11.16 2.25
N GLU A 189 17.09 11.05 3.05
CA GLU A 189 17.89 12.18 3.55
C GLU A 189 18.62 12.93 2.42
N SER A 190 18.94 12.25 1.33
CA SER A 190 19.59 12.86 0.15
C SER A 190 18.65 13.69 -0.72
N ILE A 191 17.33 13.66 -0.48
CA ILE A 191 16.34 14.42 -1.24
C ILE A 191 16.59 15.93 -1.07
N LYS A 192 16.98 16.58 -2.14
CA LYS A 192 17.12 18.04 -2.21
C LYS A 192 15.97 18.61 -3.05
N SER A 193 14.87 18.94 -2.39
CA SER A 193 13.70 19.55 -3.03
C SER A 193 13.20 20.71 -2.19
N ASP A 194 12.69 21.75 -2.85
CA ASP A 194 12.07 22.88 -2.15
C ASP A 194 10.67 22.51 -1.63
N LYS A 195 10.00 21.58 -2.29
CA LYS A 195 8.62 21.21 -1.99
C LYS A 195 8.42 19.70 -2.01
N ILE A 196 7.78 19.20 -0.97
CA ILE A 196 7.26 17.85 -0.87
C ILE A 196 5.79 18.01 -0.48
N LEU A 197 4.87 17.80 -1.41
CA LEU A 197 3.45 18.05 -1.21
C LEU A 197 2.69 16.78 -0.87
N ASP A 198 3.20 15.63 -1.32
CA ASP A 198 2.58 14.31 -1.13
C ASP A 198 3.64 13.20 -1.18
N THR A 199 3.29 12.01 -0.74
CA THR A 199 4.13 10.80 -0.80
C THR A 199 4.59 10.46 -2.22
N TYR A 200 3.82 10.78 -3.24
CA TYR A 200 4.22 10.57 -4.65
C TYR A 200 5.43 11.40 -5.07
N TYR A 201 5.64 12.60 -4.46
CA TYR A 201 6.88 13.35 -4.67
C TYR A 201 8.09 12.59 -4.13
N ILE A 202 7.96 12.01 -2.93
CA ILE A 202 9.02 11.19 -2.34
C ILE A 202 9.28 9.99 -3.24
N LYS A 203 8.23 9.29 -3.65
CA LYS A 203 8.31 8.13 -4.55
C LYS A 203 9.08 8.45 -5.82
N SER A 204 8.73 9.53 -6.52
CA SER A 204 9.39 9.93 -7.77
C SER A 204 10.86 10.28 -7.60
N LEU A 205 11.26 10.81 -6.44
CA LEU A 205 12.65 11.23 -6.16
C LEU A 205 13.55 10.05 -5.71
N ILE A 206 12.99 9.07 -4.99
CA ILE A 206 13.76 7.92 -4.49
C ILE A 206 13.68 6.70 -5.42
N SER A 207 12.69 6.65 -6.29
CA SER A 207 12.56 5.57 -7.26
C SER A 207 13.57 5.76 -8.40
N ASN A 208 14.09 4.64 -8.89
CA ASN A 208 14.84 4.62 -10.13
C ASN A 208 13.92 4.64 -11.37
N GLU A 209 12.70 5.18 -11.25
CA GLU A 209 11.67 5.16 -12.30
C GLU A 209 12.11 5.86 -13.59
N ASN A 210 13.00 6.87 -13.48
CA ASN A 210 13.64 7.47 -14.65
C ASN A 210 14.51 6.49 -15.47
N LYS A 211 14.82 5.29 -14.91
CA LYS A 211 15.62 4.24 -15.56
C LYS A 211 14.85 2.93 -15.75
N SER A 212 13.66 2.81 -15.19
CA SER A 212 12.86 1.57 -15.24
C SER A 212 11.41 1.89 -15.48
N THR A 213 10.80 1.16 -16.40
CA THR A 213 9.36 1.23 -16.70
C THR A 213 8.50 0.56 -15.62
N PHE A 214 9.11 -0.29 -14.78
CA PHE A 214 8.41 -1.01 -13.71
C PHE A 214 8.43 -0.25 -12.40
N PRO A 215 7.29 -0.16 -11.69
CA PRO A 215 7.24 0.48 -10.38
C PRO A 215 7.98 -0.36 -9.34
N SER A 216 9.01 0.22 -8.73
CA SER A 216 9.84 -0.42 -7.70
C SER A 216 9.38 -0.14 -6.27
N ILE A 217 8.38 0.71 -6.11
CA ILE A 217 7.79 1.15 -4.85
C ILE A 217 6.26 1.05 -4.97
N LYS A 218 5.63 0.32 -4.07
CA LYS A 218 4.17 0.20 -4.00
C LYS A 218 3.61 1.33 -3.14
N SER A 219 2.51 1.95 -3.58
CA SER A 219 1.71 2.87 -2.77
C SER A 219 0.40 2.21 -2.37
N THR A 220 -0.12 2.55 -1.19
CA THR A 220 -1.41 2.04 -0.69
C THR A 220 -2.09 3.06 0.22
N GLU A 221 -3.42 3.08 0.20
CA GLU A 221 -4.26 3.84 1.12
C GLU A 221 -4.61 3.05 2.38
N LYS A 222 -4.22 1.75 2.46
CA LYS A 222 -4.73 0.81 3.47
C LYS A 222 -3.76 0.58 4.62
N PRO A 223 -4.15 0.90 5.87
CA PRO A 223 -3.32 0.66 7.05
C PRO A 223 -3.06 -0.82 7.37
N ASP A 224 -3.97 -1.73 6.97
CA ASP A 224 -3.79 -3.18 7.15
C ASP A 224 -2.69 -3.73 6.22
N THR A 225 -2.60 -3.23 4.97
CA THR A 225 -1.53 -3.53 4.02
C THR A 225 -0.17 -3.10 4.55
N ILE A 226 -0.09 -1.88 5.12
CA ILE A 226 1.13 -1.38 5.75
C ILE A 226 1.53 -2.26 6.93
N SER A 227 0.58 -2.55 7.83
CA SER A 227 0.85 -3.38 9.01
C SER A 227 1.34 -4.77 8.64
N LYS A 228 0.75 -5.41 7.63
CA LYS A 228 1.21 -6.68 7.07
C LYS A 228 2.62 -6.57 6.50
N SER A 229 2.87 -5.56 5.67
CA SER A 229 4.19 -5.34 5.05
C SER A 229 5.29 -5.16 6.08
N LEU A 230 5.02 -4.44 7.17
CA LEU A 230 5.93 -4.30 8.30
C LEU A 230 6.23 -5.64 8.98
N THR A 231 5.22 -6.50 9.17
CA THR A 231 5.44 -7.85 9.75
C THR A 231 6.22 -8.79 8.82
N GLU A 232 6.26 -8.48 7.53
CA GLU A 232 7.10 -9.17 6.53
C GLU A 232 8.55 -8.61 6.47
N GLY A 233 8.88 -7.59 7.30
CA GLY A 233 10.20 -6.96 7.36
C GLY A 233 10.43 -5.89 6.28
N LYS A 234 9.37 -5.43 5.62
CA LYS A 234 9.42 -4.29 4.70
C LYS A 234 9.44 -2.97 5.47
N ILE A 235 9.83 -1.91 4.81
CA ILE A 235 9.87 -0.54 5.32
C ILE A 235 8.69 0.22 4.73
N CYS A 236 8.04 1.05 5.54
CA CYS A 236 6.94 1.87 5.09
C CYS A 236 7.24 3.35 5.32
N ILE A 237 6.78 4.21 4.41
CA ILE A 237 6.96 5.66 4.48
C ILE A 237 5.58 6.29 4.49
N ILE A 238 5.35 7.15 5.49
CA ILE A 238 4.13 7.95 5.63
C ILE A 238 4.57 9.42 5.64
N SER A 239 3.93 10.26 4.85
CA SER A 239 4.14 11.70 4.88
C SER A 239 2.91 12.45 5.37
N GLU A 240 3.15 13.64 5.87
CA GLU A 240 2.10 14.61 6.17
C GLU A 240 1.36 15.02 4.89
N ASN A 241 0.07 15.34 5.00
CA ASN A 241 -0.81 15.76 3.92
C ASN A 241 -0.99 14.72 2.79
N SER A 242 -0.86 13.42 3.09
CA SER A 242 -1.02 12.35 2.12
C SER A 242 -1.91 11.23 2.64
N CYS A 243 -2.86 10.80 1.80
CA CYS A 243 -3.69 9.62 2.03
C CYS A 243 -2.98 8.32 1.63
N ASN A 244 -1.78 8.40 1.06
CA ASN A 244 -1.03 7.26 0.58
C ASN A 244 0.23 7.03 1.41
N ALA A 245 0.55 5.77 1.64
CA ALA A 245 1.82 5.34 2.20
C ALA A 245 2.61 4.50 1.21
N LEU A 246 3.93 4.53 1.28
CA LEU A 246 4.82 3.78 0.40
C LEU A 246 5.36 2.53 1.10
N ILE A 247 5.55 1.46 0.35
CA ILE A 247 6.10 0.18 0.80
C ILE A 247 7.38 -0.13 0.03
N ILE A 248 8.45 -0.43 0.75
CA ILE A 248 9.80 -0.71 0.24
C ILE A 248 10.37 -1.95 0.97
N PRO A 249 11.00 -2.88 0.26
CA PRO A 249 11.04 -3.05 -1.19
C PRO A 249 9.74 -3.64 -1.72
N THR A 250 9.46 -3.44 -3.02
CA THR A 250 8.34 -4.07 -3.71
C THR A 250 8.88 -5.02 -4.78
N PHE A 251 8.22 -6.16 -4.93
CA PHE A 251 8.60 -7.21 -5.89
C PHE A 251 7.49 -7.42 -6.92
N PHE A 252 7.84 -7.99 -8.07
CA PHE A 252 6.88 -8.26 -9.14
C PHE A 252 5.65 -9.02 -8.67
N ILE A 253 5.83 -10.02 -7.81
CA ILE A 253 4.72 -10.83 -7.29
C ILE A 253 3.74 -10.04 -6.41
N ASP A 254 4.18 -8.94 -5.79
CA ASP A 254 3.35 -8.13 -4.90
C ASP A 254 2.17 -7.47 -5.64
N TYR A 255 2.29 -7.27 -6.95
CA TYR A 255 1.22 -6.73 -7.81
C TYR A 255 0.14 -7.75 -8.18
N PHE A 256 0.39 -9.05 -7.95
CA PHE A 256 -0.59 -10.12 -8.13
C PHE A 256 -1.34 -10.47 -6.86
N TYR A 257 -0.98 -9.85 -5.74
CA TYR A 257 -1.70 -9.97 -4.48
C TYR A 257 -2.62 -8.77 -4.29
N ASN A 258 -3.91 -9.06 -4.09
CA ASN A 258 -4.82 -8.10 -3.51
C ASN A 258 -4.90 -8.39 -2.00
N ASP A 259 -5.02 -7.35 -1.18
CA ASP A 259 -5.08 -7.50 0.27
C ASP A 259 -6.32 -8.27 0.73
N GLU A 260 -7.40 -8.26 -0.04
CA GLU A 260 -8.57 -9.12 0.15
C GLU A 260 -8.26 -10.62 0.12
N ASP A 261 -7.20 -11.03 -0.57
CA ASP A 261 -6.80 -12.44 -0.63
C ASP A 261 -6.50 -12.99 0.78
N ASN A 262 -6.10 -12.14 1.74
CA ASN A 262 -5.82 -12.54 3.11
C ASN A 262 -7.06 -13.02 3.87
N TYR A 263 -8.25 -12.57 3.44
CA TYR A 263 -9.55 -12.85 4.07
C TYR A 263 -10.33 -13.97 3.36
N GLN A 264 -9.71 -14.65 2.38
CA GLN A 264 -10.33 -15.68 1.55
C GLN A 264 -9.76 -17.09 1.84
N LYS A 265 -10.46 -18.13 1.38
CA LYS A 265 -9.98 -19.53 1.48
C LYS A 265 -8.80 -19.78 0.54
N ASN A 266 -7.80 -20.55 0.98
CA ASN A 266 -6.57 -20.84 0.23
C ASN A 266 -6.79 -21.37 -1.21
N ILE A 267 -7.79 -22.23 -1.40
CA ILE A 267 -8.09 -22.81 -2.72
C ILE A 267 -8.55 -21.71 -3.68
N TYR A 268 -9.43 -20.82 -3.21
CA TYR A 268 -9.93 -19.70 -4.00
C TYR A 268 -8.80 -18.72 -4.35
N ILE A 269 -7.93 -18.41 -3.40
CA ILE A 269 -6.77 -17.52 -3.63
C ILE A 269 -5.85 -18.08 -4.72
N LYS A 270 -5.55 -19.38 -4.69
CA LYS A 270 -4.72 -20.02 -5.72
C LYS A 270 -5.36 -19.89 -7.11
N PHE A 271 -6.66 -20.12 -7.19
CA PHE A 271 -7.42 -20.00 -8.43
C PHE A 271 -7.40 -18.56 -8.98
N VAL A 272 -7.70 -17.57 -8.14
CA VAL A 272 -7.69 -16.16 -8.54
C VAL A 272 -6.29 -15.69 -8.98
N LYS A 273 -5.22 -16.17 -8.32
CA LYS A 273 -3.84 -15.87 -8.76
C LYS A 273 -3.53 -16.39 -10.16
N ILE A 274 -3.99 -17.61 -10.48
CA ILE A 274 -3.84 -18.17 -11.84
C ILE A 274 -4.59 -17.29 -12.84
N ILE A 275 -5.82 -16.88 -12.51
CA ILE A 275 -6.59 -15.97 -13.38
C ILE A 275 -5.84 -14.64 -13.59
N ARG A 276 -5.28 -14.04 -12.54
CA ARG A 276 -4.51 -12.78 -12.67
C ARG A 276 -3.28 -12.94 -13.56
N ILE A 277 -2.58 -14.09 -13.46
CA ILE A 277 -1.44 -14.37 -14.35
C ILE A 277 -1.91 -14.50 -15.80
N ILE A 278 -2.98 -15.24 -16.05
CA ILE A 278 -3.58 -15.38 -17.40
C ILE A 278 -4.03 -14.01 -17.90
N ALA A 279 -4.70 -13.22 -17.06
CA ALA A 279 -5.14 -11.87 -17.40
C ALA A 279 -3.96 -10.96 -17.81
N LEU A 280 -2.79 -11.06 -17.13
CA LEU A 280 -1.60 -10.33 -17.53
C LEU A 280 -1.16 -10.69 -18.95
N PHE A 281 -1.08 -11.99 -19.25
CA PHE A 281 -0.70 -12.46 -20.59
C PHE A 281 -1.70 -11.99 -21.64
N ILE A 282 -3.00 -12.11 -21.39
CA ILE A 282 -4.04 -11.64 -22.29
C ILE A 282 -3.88 -10.12 -22.53
N THR A 283 -3.75 -9.35 -21.47
CA THR A 283 -3.72 -7.87 -21.55
C THR A 283 -2.50 -7.37 -22.34
N ILE A 284 -1.35 -8.02 -22.20
CA ILE A 284 -0.11 -7.59 -22.87
C ILE A 284 0.00 -8.18 -24.29
N PHE A 285 -0.29 -9.47 -24.45
CA PHE A 285 0.08 -10.20 -25.68
C PHE A 285 -1.07 -10.41 -26.65
N MET A 286 -2.33 -10.49 -26.21
CA MET A 286 -3.45 -10.87 -27.07
C MET A 286 -3.63 -9.95 -28.29
N PRO A 287 -3.61 -8.60 -28.17
CA PRO A 287 -3.71 -7.72 -29.33
C PRO A 287 -2.53 -7.89 -30.29
N ALA A 288 -1.32 -8.05 -29.77
CA ALA A 288 -0.11 -8.22 -30.58
C ALA A 288 -0.11 -9.58 -31.32
N ILE A 289 -0.52 -10.66 -30.64
CA ILE A 289 -0.64 -11.99 -31.25
C ILE A 289 -1.68 -11.97 -32.36
N TYR A 290 -2.83 -11.35 -32.12
CA TYR A 290 -3.86 -11.22 -33.16
C TYR A 290 -3.34 -10.46 -34.39
N LEU A 291 -2.65 -9.32 -34.19
CA LEU A 291 -2.04 -8.55 -35.26
C LEU A 291 -0.99 -9.38 -36.03
N ALA A 292 -0.12 -10.11 -35.32
CA ALA A 292 0.88 -10.96 -35.94
C ALA A 292 0.25 -12.03 -36.86
N ILE A 293 -0.75 -12.74 -36.35
CA ILE A 293 -1.44 -13.82 -37.06
C ILE A 293 -2.17 -13.28 -38.28
N ILE A 294 -2.93 -12.19 -38.14
CA ILE A 294 -3.76 -11.69 -39.23
C ILE A 294 -2.91 -11.03 -40.35
N THR A 295 -1.73 -10.50 -40.01
CA THR A 295 -0.89 -9.75 -40.96
C THR A 295 0.15 -10.64 -41.67
N TYR A 296 0.81 -11.52 -40.91
CA TYR A 296 1.95 -12.31 -41.47
C TYR A 296 1.75 -13.81 -41.38
N ASP A 297 1.23 -14.33 -40.28
CA ASP A 297 1.26 -15.72 -39.90
C ASP A 297 -0.12 -16.39 -40.04
N GLN A 298 -0.86 -16.05 -41.12
CA GLN A 298 -2.25 -16.48 -41.36
C GLN A 298 -2.41 -18.01 -41.40
N GLN A 299 -1.35 -18.72 -41.79
CA GLN A 299 -1.32 -20.19 -41.87
C GLN A 299 -1.49 -20.91 -40.51
N ILE A 300 -1.36 -20.19 -39.39
CA ILE A 300 -1.60 -20.73 -38.04
C ILE A 300 -3.10 -20.97 -37.81
N LEU A 301 -3.96 -20.22 -38.48
CA LEU A 301 -5.40 -20.34 -38.32
C LEU A 301 -5.95 -21.53 -39.13
N PRO A 302 -6.93 -22.29 -38.55
CA PRO A 302 -7.72 -23.21 -39.36
C PRO A 302 -8.41 -22.48 -40.51
N THR A 303 -8.47 -23.12 -41.67
CA THR A 303 -8.96 -22.51 -42.94
C THR A 303 -10.37 -21.88 -42.77
N SER A 304 -11.26 -22.51 -42.01
CA SER A 304 -12.60 -21.99 -41.75
C SER A 304 -12.61 -20.67 -40.98
N LEU A 305 -11.72 -20.52 -39.97
CA LEU A 305 -11.56 -19.29 -39.23
C LEU A 305 -10.89 -18.21 -40.08
N LEU A 306 -9.89 -18.55 -40.84
CA LEU A 306 -9.21 -17.63 -41.76
C LEU A 306 -10.18 -16.99 -42.74
N ILE A 307 -11.04 -17.81 -43.38
CA ILE A 307 -12.07 -17.31 -44.31
C ILE A 307 -13.04 -16.36 -43.58
N ASN A 308 -13.55 -16.74 -42.40
CA ASN A 308 -14.45 -15.92 -41.63
C ASN A 308 -13.81 -14.57 -41.22
N PHE A 309 -12.55 -14.57 -40.79
CA PHE A 309 -11.85 -13.33 -40.41
C PHE A 309 -11.59 -12.46 -41.65
N SER A 310 -11.24 -13.06 -42.77
CA SER A 310 -11.05 -12.33 -44.04
C SER A 310 -12.36 -11.65 -44.50
N LEU A 311 -13.48 -12.37 -44.43
CA LEU A 311 -14.79 -11.84 -44.79
C LEU A 311 -15.20 -10.67 -43.87
N GLN A 312 -15.00 -10.79 -42.57
CA GLN A 312 -15.31 -9.71 -41.59
C GLN A 312 -14.46 -8.47 -41.81
N ARG A 313 -13.24 -8.62 -42.33
CA ARG A 313 -12.33 -7.52 -42.61
C ARG A 313 -12.44 -6.95 -44.05
N ALA A 314 -13.15 -7.60 -44.91
CA ALA A 314 -13.27 -7.15 -46.30
C ALA A 314 -13.93 -5.78 -46.46
N SER A 315 -14.79 -5.38 -45.51
CA SER A 315 -15.45 -4.07 -45.48
C SER A 315 -14.64 -2.99 -44.77
N VAL A 316 -13.57 -3.33 -44.07
CA VAL A 316 -12.79 -2.38 -43.26
C VAL A 316 -11.71 -1.71 -44.10
N PRO A 317 -11.69 -0.38 -44.24
CA PRO A 317 -10.74 0.34 -45.08
C PRO A 317 -9.34 0.46 -44.50
N PHE A 318 -9.15 0.13 -43.21
CA PHE A 318 -7.89 0.35 -42.50
C PHE A 318 -7.05 -0.94 -42.36
N PRO A 319 -5.71 -0.84 -42.40
CA PRO A 319 -4.83 -1.94 -41.99
C PRO A 319 -5.13 -2.36 -40.53
N ALA A 320 -4.91 -3.63 -40.20
CA ALA A 320 -5.19 -4.21 -38.89
C ALA A 320 -4.53 -3.44 -37.71
N LEU A 321 -3.32 -2.92 -37.92
CA LEU A 321 -2.62 -2.12 -36.93
C LEU A 321 -3.39 -0.83 -36.58
N ILE A 322 -3.82 -0.09 -37.61
CA ILE A 322 -4.53 1.18 -37.43
C ILE A 322 -5.89 0.93 -36.78
N GLU A 323 -6.62 -0.10 -37.20
CA GLU A 323 -7.87 -0.55 -36.60
C GLU A 323 -7.70 -0.85 -35.09
N ALA A 324 -6.67 -1.63 -34.74
CA ALA A 324 -6.37 -1.96 -33.36
C ALA A 324 -5.99 -0.73 -32.52
N PHE A 325 -5.17 0.18 -33.07
CA PHE A 325 -4.80 1.41 -32.39
C PHE A 325 -5.99 2.33 -32.14
N ILE A 326 -6.87 2.52 -33.11
CA ILE A 326 -8.08 3.34 -32.97
C ILE A 326 -8.94 2.81 -31.81
N LEU A 327 -9.24 1.51 -31.80
CA LEU A 327 -10.08 0.91 -30.76
C LEU A 327 -9.39 0.93 -29.39
N MET A 328 -8.10 0.58 -29.31
CA MET A 328 -7.35 0.61 -28.05
C MET A 328 -7.23 2.04 -27.50
N PHE A 329 -6.99 3.03 -28.38
CA PHE A 329 -6.95 4.44 -27.97
C PHE A 329 -8.31 4.93 -27.49
N THR A 330 -9.39 4.56 -28.18
CA THR A 330 -10.76 4.88 -27.73
C THR A 330 -11.04 4.28 -26.33
N PHE A 331 -10.59 3.04 -26.10
CA PHE A 331 -10.70 2.41 -24.79
C PHE A 331 -9.90 3.17 -23.71
N GLU A 332 -8.68 3.62 -24.03
CA GLU A 332 -7.88 4.43 -23.08
C GLU A 332 -8.56 5.78 -22.77
N LEU A 333 -9.16 6.42 -23.77
CA LEU A 333 -9.93 7.66 -23.53
C LEU A 333 -11.13 7.43 -22.61
N LEU A 334 -11.85 6.31 -22.78
CA LEU A 334 -12.95 5.94 -21.90
C LEU A 334 -12.47 5.66 -20.48
N TYR A 335 -11.35 4.95 -20.35
CA TYR A 335 -10.76 4.63 -19.05
C TYR A 335 -10.27 5.87 -18.30
N GLU A 336 -9.54 6.77 -18.96
CA GLU A 336 -9.08 8.04 -18.35
C GLU A 336 -10.28 8.96 -18.04
N GLY A 337 -11.29 8.97 -18.91
CA GLY A 337 -12.53 9.72 -18.67
C GLY A 337 -13.31 9.22 -17.44
N ASP A 338 -13.35 7.90 -17.23
CA ASP A 338 -13.98 7.28 -16.05
C ASP A 338 -13.21 7.64 -14.75
N ALA A 339 -11.88 7.60 -14.80
CA ALA A 339 -11.04 7.97 -13.66
C ALA A 339 -11.19 9.44 -13.22
N LEU A 340 -11.50 10.34 -14.15
CA LEU A 340 -11.67 11.77 -13.88
C LEU A 340 -13.12 12.16 -13.50
N THR A 341 -14.09 11.26 -13.69
CA THR A 341 -15.50 11.57 -13.39
C THR A 341 -15.90 11.04 -12.01
N PRO A 342 -16.76 11.78 -11.26
CA PRO A 342 -17.34 11.28 -10.02
C PRO A 342 -18.06 9.94 -10.25
N SER A 343 -17.82 8.97 -9.37
CA SER A 343 -18.20 7.55 -9.49
C SER A 343 -19.67 7.28 -9.88
N SER A 344 -20.59 8.19 -9.55
CA SER A 344 -22.02 8.04 -9.88
C SER A 344 -22.37 8.30 -11.36
N ARG A 345 -21.52 8.97 -12.11
CA ARG A 345 -21.75 9.33 -13.53
C ARG A 345 -20.80 8.62 -14.50
N GLY A 346 -19.57 8.30 -14.05
CA GLY A 346 -18.52 7.71 -14.90
C GLY A 346 -18.90 6.34 -15.43
N THR A 347 -19.34 5.43 -14.57
CA THR A 347 -19.69 4.04 -14.94
C THR A 347 -20.79 3.96 -16.01
N SER A 348 -21.81 4.82 -15.94
CA SER A 348 -22.89 4.82 -16.94
C SER A 348 -22.42 5.34 -18.29
N LEU A 349 -21.54 6.35 -18.29
CA LEU A 349 -21.00 6.94 -19.52
C LEU A 349 -20.05 5.97 -20.22
N SER A 350 -19.22 5.27 -19.46
CA SER A 350 -18.27 4.27 -19.97
C SER A 350 -18.98 3.09 -20.62
N ILE A 351 -20.06 2.57 -19.99
CA ILE A 351 -20.83 1.45 -20.53
C ILE A 351 -21.54 1.86 -21.83
N LEU A 352 -22.22 3.01 -21.82
CA LEU A 352 -22.91 3.52 -23.01
C LEU A 352 -21.91 3.84 -24.14
N GLY A 353 -20.79 4.48 -23.81
CA GLY A 353 -19.74 4.79 -24.77
C GLY A 353 -19.17 3.54 -25.42
N ALA A 354 -18.80 2.52 -24.64
CA ALA A 354 -18.23 1.28 -25.16
C ALA A 354 -19.22 0.51 -26.05
N LEU A 355 -20.50 0.40 -25.63
CA LEU A 355 -21.53 -0.32 -26.36
C LEU A 355 -21.88 0.40 -27.67
N LEU A 356 -22.21 1.70 -27.58
CA LEU A 356 -22.63 2.48 -28.76
C LEU A 356 -21.49 2.67 -29.76
N LEU A 357 -20.27 2.97 -29.29
CA LEU A 357 -19.10 3.12 -30.15
C LEU A 357 -18.73 1.80 -30.82
N GLY A 358 -18.74 0.69 -30.07
CA GLY A 358 -18.41 -0.64 -30.62
C GLY A 358 -19.40 -1.07 -31.71
N ASP A 359 -20.72 -0.98 -31.44
CA ASP A 359 -21.74 -1.37 -32.40
C ASP A 359 -21.79 -0.42 -33.61
N ALA A 360 -21.74 0.88 -33.40
CA ALA A 360 -21.72 1.86 -34.47
C ALA A 360 -20.49 1.74 -35.38
N ALA A 361 -19.30 1.49 -34.78
CA ALA A 361 -18.06 1.34 -35.57
C ALA A 361 -18.05 0.08 -36.43
N VAL A 362 -18.63 -1.03 -35.94
CA VAL A 362 -18.80 -2.27 -36.71
C VAL A 362 -19.84 -2.06 -37.82
N ASN A 363 -21.01 -1.48 -37.51
CA ASN A 363 -22.07 -1.24 -38.51
C ASN A 363 -21.65 -0.25 -39.60
N ALA A 364 -20.79 0.72 -39.25
CA ALA A 364 -20.19 1.64 -40.22
C ALA A 364 -19.03 1.01 -41.06
N GLY A 365 -18.64 -0.23 -40.77
CA GLY A 365 -17.52 -0.88 -41.45
C GLY A 365 -16.15 -0.27 -41.16
N VAL A 366 -16.01 0.50 -40.09
CA VAL A 366 -14.76 1.16 -39.69
C VAL A 366 -13.82 0.16 -39.01
N VAL A 367 -14.39 -0.79 -38.26
CA VAL A 367 -13.65 -1.82 -37.52
C VAL A 367 -14.31 -3.19 -37.70
N SER A 368 -13.53 -4.25 -37.62
CA SER A 368 -14.03 -5.63 -37.70
C SER A 368 -14.60 -6.11 -36.37
N PRO A 369 -15.68 -6.93 -36.37
CA PRO A 369 -16.26 -7.51 -35.16
C PRO A 369 -15.24 -8.26 -34.30
N ILE A 370 -14.32 -9.00 -34.95
CA ILE A 370 -13.30 -9.77 -34.24
C ILE A 370 -12.31 -8.86 -33.48
N MET A 371 -11.94 -7.70 -34.06
CA MET A 371 -11.07 -6.74 -33.40
C MET A 371 -11.73 -6.16 -32.15
N VAL A 372 -13.03 -5.86 -32.23
CA VAL A 372 -13.80 -5.37 -31.05
C VAL A 372 -13.77 -6.41 -29.94
N ILE A 373 -13.93 -7.72 -30.25
CA ILE A 373 -13.83 -8.80 -29.26
C ILE A 373 -12.43 -8.87 -28.64
N ILE A 374 -11.36 -8.78 -29.42
CA ILE A 374 -9.97 -8.80 -28.94
C ILE A 374 -9.71 -7.63 -27.98
N VAL A 375 -10.14 -6.43 -28.37
CA VAL A 375 -10.00 -5.23 -27.54
C VAL A 375 -10.81 -5.35 -26.26
N ALA A 376 -12.06 -5.82 -26.34
CA ALA A 376 -12.93 -6.00 -25.16
C ALA A 376 -12.34 -7.00 -24.15
N VAL A 377 -11.87 -8.17 -24.63
CA VAL A 377 -11.23 -9.17 -23.74
C VAL A 377 -9.94 -8.62 -23.10
N THR A 378 -9.15 -7.85 -23.88
CA THR A 378 -7.95 -7.18 -23.36
C THR A 378 -8.31 -6.14 -22.28
N ALA A 379 -9.35 -5.34 -22.52
CA ALA A 379 -9.85 -4.34 -21.59
C ALA A 379 -10.34 -4.96 -20.29
N ILE A 380 -11.21 -5.98 -20.37
CA ILE A 380 -11.73 -6.70 -19.20
C ILE A 380 -10.57 -7.33 -18.39
N SER A 381 -9.59 -7.91 -19.09
CA SER A 381 -8.42 -8.50 -18.42
C SER A 381 -7.55 -7.46 -17.70
N SER A 382 -7.53 -6.21 -18.17
CA SER A 382 -6.77 -5.13 -17.52
C SER A 382 -7.34 -4.70 -16.16
N ILE A 383 -8.64 -4.89 -15.93
CA ILE A 383 -9.32 -4.53 -14.66
C ILE A 383 -8.82 -5.35 -13.47
N PHE A 384 -8.23 -6.53 -13.71
CA PHE A 384 -7.66 -7.34 -12.61
C PHE A 384 -6.46 -6.70 -11.90
N PHE A 385 -5.88 -5.64 -12.46
CA PHE A 385 -4.73 -4.94 -11.90
C PHE A 385 -5.16 -3.61 -11.30
N VAL A 386 -5.28 -3.57 -9.97
CA VAL A 386 -5.80 -2.42 -9.21
C VAL A 386 -4.77 -1.28 -9.14
N TYR A 387 -3.47 -1.60 -9.12
CA TYR A 387 -2.41 -0.61 -8.93
C TYR A 387 -2.13 0.19 -10.21
N TYR A 388 -2.41 1.50 -10.19
CA TYR A 388 -2.28 2.40 -11.33
C TYR A 388 -0.89 2.38 -11.97
N ASP A 389 0.16 2.38 -11.15
CA ASP A 389 1.54 2.31 -11.65
C ASP A 389 1.82 1.04 -12.47
N PHE A 390 1.27 -0.09 -12.03
CA PHE A 390 1.42 -1.36 -12.72
C PHE A 390 0.60 -1.42 -14.01
N GLN A 391 -0.55 -0.76 -14.05
CA GLN A 391 -1.34 -0.63 -15.28
C GLN A 391 -0.61 0.20 -16.33
N SER A 392 0.06 1.29 -15.94
CA SER A 392 0.85 2.13 -16.86
C SER A 392 1.95 1.32 -17.53
N PHE A 393 2.64 0.45 -16.78
CA PHE A 393 3.59 -0.52 -17.30
C PHE A 393 2.95 -1.46 -18.33
N ILE A 394 1.80 -2.07 -18.01
CA ILE A 394 1.09 -3.00 -18.91
C ILE A 394 0.73 -2.29 -20.22
N ARG A 395 0.22 -1.05 -20.18
CA ARG A 395 -0.11 -0.23 -21.36
C ARG A 395 1.11 0.00 -22.22
N TYR A 396 2.24 0.43 -21.65
CA TYR A 396 3.46 0.68 -22.40
C TYR A 396 3.93 -0.54 -23.20
N TYR A 397 4.00 -1.72 -22.56
CA TYR A 397 4.45 -2.93 -23.23
C TYR A 397 3.42 -3.48 -24.22
N ARG A 398 2.13 -3.33 -23.98
CA ARG A 398 1.07 -3.69 -24.92
C ARG A 398 1.22 -2.95 -26.24
N TYR A 399 1.31 -1.63 -26.21
CA TYR A 399 1.47 -0.83 -27.45
C TYR A 399 2.81 -1.11 -28.13
N SER A 400 3.88 -1.27 -27.38
CA SER A 400 5.20 -1.63 -27.95
C SER A 400 5.17 -2.98 -28.66
N LEU A 401 4.49 -3.98 -28.07
CA LEU A 401 4.33 -5.30 -28.70
C LEU A 401 3.43 -5.26 -29.93
N MET A 402 2.34 -4.51 -29.91
CA MET A 402 1.47 -4.32 -31.07
C MET A 402 2.26 -3.74 -32.25
N PHE A 403 3.11 -2.75 -31.97
CA PHE A 403 3.97 -2.17 -32.99
C PHE A 403 4.97 -3.19 -33.54
N LEU A 404 5.70 -3.91 -32.68
CA LEU A 404 6.64 -4.96 -33.10
C LEU A 404 5.94 -6.08 -33.90
N ALA A 405 4.75 -6.49 -33.46
CA ALA A 405 3.97 -7.53 -34.13
C ALA A 405 3.54 -7.12 -35.53
N SER A 406 3.24 -5.84 -35.76
CA SER A 406 2.80 -5.34 -37.06
C SER A 406 3.92 -5.30 -38.13
N PHE A 407 5.20 -5.29 -37.71
CA PHE A 407 6.35 -5.28 -38.62
C PHE A 407 7.01 -6.65 -38.77
N LEU A 408 7.05 -7.44 -37.72
CA LEU A 408 7.83 -8.67 -37.61
C LEU A 408 6.96 -9.92 -37.36
N GLY A 409 5.62 -9.79 -37.34
CA GLY A 409 4.73 -10.89 -37.05
C GLY A 409 4.98 -11.53 -35.66
N ILE A 410 4.84 -12.85 -35.60
CA ILE A 410 5.03 -13.61 -34.34
C ILE A 410 6.47 -13.53 -33.84
N VAL A 411 7.44 -13.37 -34.72
CA VAL A 411 8.86 -13.18 -34.37
C VAL A 411 9.02 -11.88 -33.56
N GLY A 412 8.33 -10.81 -33.98
CA GLY A 412 8.29 -9.53 -33.20
C GLY A 412 7.72 -9.69 -31.82
N VAL A 413 6.66 -10.49 -31.67
CA VAL A 413 6.07 -10.80 -30.35
C VAL A 413 7.07 -11.56 -29.47
N LEU A 414 7.79 -12.53 -30.01
CA LEU A 414 8.82 -13.29 -29.28
C LEU A 414 10.00 -12.40 -28.85
N PHE A 415 10.50 -11.54 -29.73
CA PHE A 415 11.53 -10.56 -29.36
C PHE A 415 11.06 -9.61 -28.25
N GLY A 416 9.84 -9.10 -28.35
CA GLY A 416 9.26 -8.26 -27.33
C GLY A 416 9.08 -8.99 -25.99
N PHE A 417 8.69 -10.25 -25.99
CA PHE A 417 8.61 -11.08 -24.79
C PHE A 417 9.97 -11.25 -24.11
N ILE A 418 11.02 -11.59 -24.89
CA ILE A 418 12.39 -11.71 -24.37
C ILE A 418 12.86 -10.36 -23.79
N PHE A 419 12.57 -9.25 -24.47
CA PHE A 419 12.91 -7.92 -24.00
C PHE A 419 12.23 -7.59 -22.67
N ILE A 420 10.93 -7.88 -22.52
CA ILE A 420 10.19 -7.69 -21.26
C ILE A 420 10.83 -8.49 -20.13
N ILE A 421 11.12 -9.78 -20.34
CA ILE A 421 11.75 -10.63 -19.31
C ILE A 421 13.15 -10.10 -18.94
N THR A 422 13.95 -9.73 -19.92
CA THR A 422 15.30 -9.21 -19.68
C THR A 422 15.24 -7.93 -18.86
N ASN A 423 14.33 -7.03 -19.20
CA ASN A 423 14.13 -5.79 -18.44
C ASN A 423 13.66 -6.09 -17.01
N LEU A 424 12.66 -6.95 -16.82
CA LEU A 424 12.19 -7.38 -15.49
C LEU A 424 13.32 -7.95 -14.61
N CYS A 425 14.20 -8.76 -15.22
CA CYS A 425 15.33 -9.36 -14.50
C CYS A 425 16.45 -8.36 -14.16
N SER A 426 16.56 -7.26 -14.90
CA SER A 426 17.57 -6.22 -14.67
C SER A 426 17.21 -5.27 -13.51
N ILE A 427 15.92 -5.17 -13.18
CA ILE A 427 15.43 -4.21 -12.18
C ILE A 427 15.79 -4.66 -10.77
N LYS A 428 16.21 -3.67 -9.98
CA LYS A 428 16.45 -3.81 -8.54
C LYS A 428 15.58 -2.82 -7.77
N SER A 429 14.86 -3.32 -6.76
CA SER A 429 14.16 -2.50 -5.78
C SER A 429 15.04 -2.42 -4.53
N PHE A 430 15.64 -1.26 -4.27
CA PHE A 430 16.52 -1.02 -3.13
C PHE A 430 17.57 -2.15 -2.95
N GLY A 431 18.44 -2.30 -3.94
CA GLY A 431 19.50 -3.32 -3.95
C GLY A 431 19.05 -4.77 -4.14
N LYS A 432 17.74 -5.08 -3.99
CA LYS A 432 17.20 -6.44 -4.12
C LYS A 432 16.63 -6.67 -5.52
N PRO A 433 16.88 -7.85 -6.16
CA PRO A 433 16.32 -8.15 -7.48
C PRO A 433 14.78 -8.16 -7.47
N PHE A 434 14.14 -7.47 -8.41
CA PHE A 434 12.68 -7.36 -8.48
C PHE A 434 11.96 -8.70 -8.66
N MET A 435 12.58 -9.64 -9.40
CA MET A 435 12.06 -10.99 -9.68
C MET A 435 12.51 -12.05 -8.66
N ILE A 436 13.03 -11.67 -7.48
CA ILE A 436 13.64 -12.60 -6.51
C ILE A 436 12.69 -13.72 -6.06
N THR A 437 11.40 -13.46 -6.00
CA THR A 437 10.37 -14.41 -5.55
C THR A 437 10.07 -15.51 -6.55
N ILE A 438 10.42 -15.32 -7.82
CA ILE A 438 10.15 -16.25 -8.93
C ILE A 438 11.40 -17.05 -9.30
N SER A 439 12.58 -16.67 -8.76
CA SER A 439 13.85 -17.34 -9.11
C SER A 439 13.86 -18.83 -8.71
N PRO A 440 14.07 -19.76 -9.67
CA PRO A 440 14.11 -21.20 -9.39
C PRO A 440 15.36 -21.66 -8.63
N LYS A 441 16.44 -20.86 -8.61
CA LYS A 441 17.73 -21.22 -8.01
C LYS A 441 17.78 -21.09 -6.48
N LEU A 442 16.71 -20.64 -5.82
CA LEU A 442 16.67 -20.51 -4.38
C LEU A 442 16.43 -21.84 -3.69
N ASN A 443 17.47 -22.35 -3.01
CA ASN A 443 17.38 -23.52 -2.15
C ASN A 443 16.37 -23.25 -1.00
N ILE A 444 15.73 -24.29 -0.47
CA ILE A 444 14.74 -24.23 0.63
C ILE A 444 15.27 -23.43 1.84
N LYS A 445 16.57 -23.59 2.18
CA LYS A 445 17.21 -22.81 3.24
C LYS A 445 17.29 -21.32 2.92
N SER A 446 17.62 -20.98 1.68
CA SER A 446 17.67 -19.59 1.20
C SER A 446 16.28 -18.96 1.13
N LYS A 447 15.26 -19.72 0.68
CA LYS A 447 13.86 -19.28 0.71
C LYS A 447 13.39 -18.97 2.13
N LYS A 448 13.65 -19.86 3.11
CA LYS A 448 13.32 -19.62 4.53
C LYS A 448 14.03 -18.38 5.08
N LYS A 449 15.30 -18.15 4.72
CA LYS A 449 16.06 -16.97 5.14
C LYS A 449 15.49 -15.68 4.53
N LEU A 450 15.04 -15.73 3.26
CA LEU A 450 14.41 -14.59 2.58
C LEU A 450 13.02 -14.29 3.14
N ILE A 451 12.21 -15.32 3.46
CA ILE A 451 10.94 -15.16 4.15
C ILE A 451 11.16 -14.47 5.51
N LYS A 452 12.13 -14.97 6.30
CA LYS A 452 12.46 -14.39 7.62
C LYS A 452 12.96 -12.94 7.55
N ARG A 453 13.47 -12.50 6.39
CA ARG A 453 13.92 -11.12 6.12
C ARG A 453 12.86 -10.27 5.41
N GLY A 454 11.62 -10.75 5.30
CA GLY A 454 10.54 -10.04 4.60
C GLY A 454 10.73 -9.91 3.08
N LEU A 455 11.70 -10.62 2.51
CA LEU A 455 12.01 -10.57 1.07
C LEU A 455 11.20 -11.58 0.25
N MET A 456 10.40 -12.42 0.89
CA MET A 456 9.46 -13.36 0.26
C MET A 456 8.23 -13.53 1.13
N ILE A 457 7.06 -13.56 0.51
CA ILE A 457 5.78 -13.75 1.20
C ILE A 457 5.69 -15.19 1.71
N GLN A 458 5.47 -15.34 3.00
CA GLN A 458 5.23 -16.64 3.62
C GLN A 458 3.75 -17.00 3.49
N ASN A 459 3.44 -18.07 2.76
CA ASN A 459 2.07 -18.59 2.60
C ASN A 459 1.57 -19.37 3.85
N THR A 460 2.18 -19.15 5.04
CA THR A 460 2.09 -20.08 6.18
C THR A 460 1.20 -19.65 7.32
N ASP A 461 0.60 -18.45 7.29
CA ASP A 461 -0.24 -17.99 8.41
C ASP A 461 -1.58 -18.74 8.53
N LYS A 462 -1.90 -19.64 7.59
CA LYS A 462 -3.15 -20.43 7.64
C LYS A 462 -3.03 -21.80 8.28
N GLU A 463 -1.83 -22.33 8.52
CA GLU A 463 -1.69 -23.64 9.21
C GLU A 463 -1.80 -23.52 10.74
N THR A 464 -1.53 -22.34 11.30
CA THR A 464 -1.54 -22.11 12.75
C THR A 464 -2.91 -21.79 13.33
N LEU A 465 -3.84 -21.28 12.53
CA LEU A 465 -5.20 -20.90 12.99
C LEU A 465 -6.16 -22.09 13.16
N TRP A 466 -5.83 -23.29 12.67
CA TRP A 466 -6.70 -24.48 12.71
C TRP A 466 -6.13 -25.64 13.52
N LYS A 467 -5.04 -25.44 14.26
CA LYS A 467 -4.47 -26.43 15.19
C LYS A 467 -4.68 -26.06 16.67
N ARG A 468 -5.74 -25.31 16.97
CA ARG A 468 -6.24 -25.15 18.35
C ARG A 468 -7.68 -25.62 18.44
#